data_9921f79c61dcbf9efe0e07bcf59b346a
#
_entry.id   9921f79c61dcbf9efe0e07bcf59b346a
#
_cell.length_a   1.000
_cell.length_b   1.000
_cell.length_c   1.000
_cell.angle_alpha   90.00
_cell.angle_beta   90.00
_cell.angle_gamma   90.00
#
_symmetry.space_group_name_H-M   'P 1'
#
loop_
_entity.id
_entity.type
_entity.pdbx_description
1 polymer ?
#
loop_
_entity_poly.entity_id
_entity_poly.type
_entity_poly.pdbx_seq_one_letter_code
_entity_poly.pdbx_strand_id
1 'polypeptide(L)'
;MRASVPLESSYQSTRLDANRQQTLNLFPHTLRGYRQFPGHVTFASFQASGEALTDADASAITDSAGDAVLVSVTPGGADRGLIANGPNGLLYQVTGSSLYSIDSSGAATFRGEVANDPQPVVMATDANQLIICTGGTPSALVYTVSGGLQTISDSDLLTTSSVAFLDSRFIYQQPDGFFVVSALNDGTSIESLDFAQAEALPDDLLRVFSQDQYLYLFGETTTEIWFTSGTGRPPLSRQAVLQQGICGTYAVGSIDGIIYFIDANRRPGMIQGESFQPL
;
A
#
# COMPACT_ATOMS: atom_id res chain seq x y z
N MET A 1 -45.79 -7.03 -8.72
CA MET A 1 -45.26 -8.28 -8.09
C MET A 1 -43.84 -8.00 -7.67
N ARG A 2 -43.51 -7.94 -6.36
CA ARG A 2 -42.13 -7.81 -5.91
C ARG A 2 -41.51 -9.20 -5.94
N ALA A 3 -40.63 -9.45 -6.89
CA ALA A 3 -39.84 -10.68 -6.89
C ALA A 3 -38.92 -10.64 -5.67
N SER A 4 -39.02 -11.61 -4.79
CA SER A 4 -38.05 -11.80 -3.71
C SER A 4 -36.75 -12.35 -4.32
N VAL A 5 -35.70 -11.56 -4.29
CA VAL A 5 -34.38 -11.99 -4.73
C VAL A 5 -33.74 -12.76 -3.58
N PRO A 6 -33.33 -14.02 -3.77
CA PRO A 6 -32.70 -14.78 -2.70
C PRO A 6 -31.37 -14.14 -2.30
N LEU A 7 -31.16 -13.98 -1.01
CA LEU A 7 -29.93 -13.41 -0.44
C LEU A 7 -28.66 -14.19 -0.79
N GLU A 8 -28.83 -15.46 -1.09
CA GLU A 8 -27.74 -16.39 -1.39
C GLU A 8 -27.13 -16.17 -2.78
N SER A 9 -27.72 -15.34 -3.63
CA SER A 9 -27.26 -15.16 -5.02
C SER A 9 -25.90 -14.46 -5.14
N SER A 10 -25.49 -13.72 -4.13
CA SER A 10 -24.17 -13.06 -4.07
C SER A 10 -23.07 -13.98 -3.56
N TYR A 11 -23.44 -15.09 -2.95
CA TYR A 11 -22.51 -16.12 -2.49
C TYR A 11 -22.64 -17.33 -3.41
N GLN A 12 -21.56 -18.05 -3.61
CA GLN A 12 -21.62 -19.29 -4.37
C GLN A 12 -22.58 -20.26 -3.71
N SER A 13 -23.81 -20.22 -4.16
CA SER A 13 -24.87 -21.10 -3.70
C SER A 13 -24.81 -22.42 -4.46
N THR A 14 -25.11 -23.53 -3.78
CA THR A 14 -25.29 -24.83 -4.41
C THR A 14 -26.56 -24.91 -5.24
N ARG A 15 -27.45 -23.90 -5.19
CA ARG A 15 -28.66 -23.82 -5.99
C ARG A 15 -28.37 -23.20 -7.36
N LEU A 16 -28.60 -23.96 -8.40
CA LEU A 16 -28.35 -23.55 -9.78
C LEU A 16 -28.99 -22.20 -10.17
N ASP A 17 -30.19 -21.93 -9.67
CA ASP A 17 -30.94 -20.69 -10.00
C ASP A 17 -30.32 -19.46 -9.36
N ALA A 18 -29.81 -19.59 -8.14
CA ALA A 18 -29.14 -18.50 -7.45
C ALA A 18 -27.77 -18.16 -8.07
N ASN A 19 -27.07 -19.19 -8.58
CA ASN A 19 -25.75 -19.01 -9.22
C ASN A 19 -25.84 -18.33 -10.59
N ARG A 20 -27.02 -18.29 -11.22
CA ARG A 20 -27.24 -17.61 -12.51
C ARG A 20 -27.59 -16.15 -12.34
N GLN A 21 -27.88 -15.70 -11.14
CA GLN A 21 -28.26 -14.33 -10.89
C GLN A 21 -27.01 -13.46 -10.75
N GLN A 22 -26.87 -12.52 -11.68
CA GLN A 22 -25.83 -11.50 -11.58
C GLN A 22 -26.36 -10.34 -10.77
N THR A 23 -25.69 -9.98 -9.67
CA THR A 23 -25.95 -8.77 -8.91
C THR A 23 -24.89 -7.73 -9.27
N LEU A 24 -25.34 -6.63 -9.89
CA LEU A 24 -24.48 -5.53 -10.27
C LEU A 24 -24.79 -4.33 -9.36
N ASN A 25 -23.77 -3.76 -8.74
CA ASN A 25 -23.91 -2.63 -7.81
C ASN A 25 -24.85 -2.92 -6.63
N LEU A 26 -24.94 -4.18 -6.20
CA LEU A 26 -25.76 -4.61 -5.08
C LEU A 26 -24.92 -5.40 -4.10
N PHE A 27 -25.21 -5.23 -2.81
CA PHE A 27 -24.62 -6.05 -1.77
C PHE A 27 -25.72 -6.63 -0.87
N PRO A 28 -25.52 -7.84 -0.32
CA PRO A 28 -26.51 -8.46 0.55
C PRO A 28 -26.65 -7.67 1.86
N HIS A 29 -27.87 -7.49 2.29
CA HIS A 29 -28.19 -6.90 3.57
C HIS A 29 -28.90 -7.92 4.44
N THR A 30 -28.38 -8.18 5.63
CA THR A 30 -28.79 -9.28 6.51
C THR A 30 -30.28 -9.31 6.88
N LEU A 31 -30.98 -8.16 6.81
CA LEU A 31 -32.34 -8.06 7.26
C LEU A 31 -33.40 -7.84 6.17
N ARG A 32 -33.03 -7.40 4.96
CA ARG A 32 -34.02 -6.97 3.96
C ARG A 32 -33.62 -7.16 2.47
N GLY A 33 -32.73 -8.08 2.17
CA GLY A 33 -32.35 -8.35 0.78
C GLY A 33 -31.08 -7.60 0.35
N TYR A 34 -31.07 -7.03 -0.83
CA TYR A 34 -29.93 -6.34 -1.38
C TYR A 34 -30.05 -4.82 -1.26
N ARG A 35 -28.94 -4.15 -0.98
CA ARG A 35 -28.83 -2.70 -1.14
C ARG A 35 -28.00 -2.40 -2.38
N GLN A 36 -28.38 -1.34 -3.04
CA GLN A 36 -27.57 -0.82 -4.15
C GLN A 36 -26.29 -0.20 -3.61
N PHE A 37 -25.17 -0.56 -4.22
CA PHE A 37 -23.92 0.15 -4.00
C PHE A 37 -24.08 1.58 -4.53
N PRO A 38 -23.51 2.60 -3.84
CA PRO A 38 -23.34 3.90 -4.46
C PRO A 38 -22.64 3.71 -5.80
N GLY A 39 -23.15 4.37 -6.83
CA GLY A 39 -22.62 4.20 -8.18
C GLY A 39 -21.12 4.41 -8.24
N HIS A 40 -20.42 3.54 -8.94
CA HIS A 40 -19.02 3.73 -9.23
C HIS A 40 -18.86 4.86 -10.24
N VAL A 41 -18.16 5.91 -9.86
CA VAL A 41 -17.66 6.91 -10.78
C VAL A 41 -16.19 6.55 -11.04
N THR A 42 -15.81 6.42 -12.29
CA THR A 42 -14.39 6.27 -12.65
C THR A 42 -13.67 7.51 -12.19
N PHE A 43 -12.82 7.36 -11.18
CA PHE A 43 -12.01 8.45 -10.63
C PHE A 43 -10.82 8.76 -11.54
N ALA A 44 -10.18 7.72 -12.07
CA ALA A 44 -9.04 7.85 -12.96
C ALA A 44 -9.13 6.85 -14.11
N SER A 45 -8.70 7.27 -15.28
CA SER A 45 -8.43 6.38 -16.41
C SER A 45 -6.91 6.39 -16.65
N PHE A 46 -6.30 5.23 -16.60
CA PHE A 46 -4.88 5.09 -16.90
C PHE A 46 -4.74 5.03 -18.42
N GLN A 47 -4.13 6.07 -18.98
CA GLN A 47 -3.57 5.98 -20.32
C GLN A 47 -2.07 5.72 -20.14
N ALA A 48 -1.60 4.60 -20.65
CA ALA A 48 -0.18 4.47 -20.86
C ALA A 48 0.26 5.63 -21.75
N SER A 49 1.40 6.25 -21.46
CA SER A 49 2.08 7.08 -22.43
C SER A 49 2.34 6.16 -23.63
N GLY A 50 1.47 6.22 -24.64
CA GLY A 50 1.55 5.31 -25.76
C GLY A 50 2.89 5.48 -26.43
N GLU A 51 3.70 4.42 -26.49
CA GLU A 51 4.74 4.37 -27.48
C GLU A 51 4.05 4.40 -28.84
N ALA A 52 4.50 5.30 -29.69
CA ALA A 52 4.03 5.31 -31.08
C ALA A 52 4.37 3.93 -31.69
N LEU A 53 3.37 3.29 -32.28
CA LEU A 53 3.66 2.12 -33.12
C LEU A 53 4.65 2.54 -34.19
N THR A 54 5.76 1.86 -34.26
CA THR A 54 6.78 2.08 -35.30
C THR A 54 6.78 0.90 -36.28
N ASP A 55 7.07 1.19 -37.52
CA ASP A 55 7.35 0.17 -38.52
C ASP A 55 8.76 -0.42 -38.36
N ALA A 56 9.17 -1.30 -39.27
CA ALA A 56 10.49 -1.95 -39.24
C ALA A 56 11.67 -0.97 -39.37
N ASP A 57 11.43 0.24 -39.84
CA ASP A 57 12.43 1.31 -40.01
C ASP A 57 12.41 2.33 -38.87
N ALA A 58 11.70 2.02 -37.77
CA ALA A 58 11.49 2.87 -36.59
C ALA A 58 10.74 4.19 -36.89
N SER A 59 9.99 4.25 -37.99
CA SER A 59 9.10 5.37 -38.30
C SER A 59 7.74 5.20 -37.65
N ALA A 60 7.19 6.28 -37.09
CA ALA A 60 5.88 6.22 -36.46
C ALA A 60 4.78 5.85 -37.48
N ILE A 61 3.96 4.85 -37.16
CA ILE A 61 2.74 4.56 -37.91
C ILE A 61 1.73 5.65 -37.58
N THR A 62 1.21 6.32 -38.62
CA THR A 62 0.23 7.40 -38.46
C THR A 62 -1.15 6.94 -38.93
N ASP A 63 -2.19 7.53 -38.35
CA ASP A 63 -3.55 7.36 -38.83
C ASP A 63 -3.82 8.19 -40.11
N SER A 64 -5.05 8.18 -40.60
CA SER A 64 -5.46 8.92 -41.80
C SER A 64 -5.43 10.45 -41.64
N ALA A 65 -5.30 10.97 -40.42
CA ALA A 65 -5.13 12.38 -40.09
C ALA A 65 -3.66 12.78 -39.96
N GLY A 66 -2.74 11.81 -40.00
CA GLY A 66 -1.30 12.01 -39.79
C GLY A 66 -0.86 12.00 -38.36
N ASP A 67 -1.75 11.66 -37.44
CA ASP A 67 -1.43 11.52 -36.03
C ASP A 67 -0.81 10.15 -35.74
N ALA A 68 0.20 10.08 -34.86
CA ALA A 68 0.84 8.83 -34.51
C ALA A 68 -0.18 7.88 -33.86
N VAL A 69 -0.27 6.66 -34.36
CA VAL A 69 -1.06 5.61 -33.75
C VAL A 69 -0.35 5.19 -32.46
N LEU A 70 -0.94 5.54 -31.35
CA LEU A 70 -0.44 5.17 -30.03
C LEU A 70 -1.00 3.81 -29.62
N VAL A 71 -0.15 2.92 -29.17
CA VAL A 71 -0.63 1.73 -28.46
C VAL A 71 -1.09 2.21 -27.10
N SER A 72 -2.39 2.18 -26.88
CA SER A 72 -2.93 2.26 -25.52
C SER A 72 -2.55 0.98 -24.79
N VAL A 73 -1.42 0.98 -24.14
CA VAL A 73 -1.08 -0.07 -23.19
C VAL A 73 -1.92 0.24 -21.96
N THR A 74 -3.05 -0.44 -21.82
CA THR A 74 -3.71 -0.52 -20.52
C THR A 74 -2.68 -1.07 -19.55
N PRO A 75 -2.36 -0.40 -18.41
CA PRO A 75 -1.44 -0.96 -17.46
C PRO A 75 -1.91 -2.37 -17.12
N GLY A 76 -1.22 -3.36 -17.64
CA GLY A 76 -1.56 -4.76 -17.38
C GLY A 76 -1.08 -5.10 -15.99
N GLY A 77 -2.00 -5.45 -15.09
CA GLY A 77 -1.63 -5.91 -13.77
C GLY A 77 -2.67 -5.55 -12.71
N ALA A 78 -2.55 -6.20 -11.56
CA ALA A 78 -3.36 -5.89 -10.39
C ALA A 78 -2.91 -4.57 -9.75
N ASP A 79 -3.83 -3.88 -9.11
CA ASP A 79 -3.52 -2.75 -8.24
C ASP A 79 -2.78 -3.26 -7.01
N ARG A 80 -1.61 -2.70 -6.75
CA ARG A 80 -0.69 -3.18 -5.71
C ARG A 80 -0.59 -2.27 -4.51
N GLY A 81 -0.94 -0.99 -4.66
CA GLY A 81 -0.95 -0.02 -3.58
C GLY A 81 -1.41 1.35 -4.02
N LEU A 82 -1.97 2.09 -3.08
CA LEU A 82 -2.49 3.44 -3.27
C LEU A 82 -2.15 4.29 -2.05
N ILE A 83 -1.67 5.50 -2.26
CA ILE A 83 -1.41 6.47 -1.19
C ILE A 83 -1.85 7.87 -1.62
N ALA A 84 -2.49 8.58 -0.71
CA ALA A 84 -2.86 9.99 -0.89
C ALA A 84 -1.80 10.93 -0.31
N ASN A 85 -1.89 12.20 -0.67
CA ASN A 85 -1.01 13.27 -0.18
C ASN A 85 0.47 13.00 -0.41
N GLY A 86 0.82 12.33 -1.50
CA GLY A 86 2.20 12.18 -1.94
C GLY A 86 2.79 13.50 -2.46
N PRO A 87 3.98 13.45 -3.10
CA PRO A 87 4.62 14.64 -3.65
C PRO A 87 3.66 15.50 -4.49
N ASN A 88 3.70 16.82 -4.28
CA ASN A 88 2.76 17.80 -4.85
C ASN A 88 1.29 17.61 -4.44
N GLY A 89 1.01 16.90 -3.33
CA GLY A 89 -0.36 16.64 -2.86
C GLY A 89 -1.16 15.69 -3.77
N LEU A 90 -0.49 14.96 -4.67
CA LEU A 90 -1.13 14.05 -5.59
C LEU A 90 -1.40 12.68 -4.93
N LEU A 91 -2.29 11.94 -5.55
CA LEU A 91 -2.50 10.53 -5.25
C LEU A 91 -1.54 9.70 -6.08
N TYR A 92 -0.94 8.68 -5.48
CA TYR A 92 -0.03 7.76 -6.17
C TYR A 92 -0.54 6.34 -6.10
N GLN A 93 -0.43 5.63 -7.22
CA GLN A 93 -0.88 4.25 -7.36
C GLN A 93 0.17 3.41 -8.07
N VAL A 94 0.40 2.21 -7.56
CA VAL A 94 1.17 1.18 -8.24
C VAL A 94 0.22 0.18 -8.85
N THR A 95 0.27 0.04 -10.17
CA THR A 95 -0.53 -0.92 -10.94
C THR A 95 0.40 -1.77 -11.80
N GLY A 96 0.37 -3.09 -11.60
CA GLY A 96 1.36 -3.98 -12.22
C GLY A 96 2.78 -3.58 -11.83
N SER A 97 3.60 -3.29 -12.83
CA SER A 97 4.98 -2.80 -12.65
C SER A 97 5.12 -1.28 -12.75
N SER A 98 4.04 -0.51 -12.73
CA SER A 98 4.09 0.91 -13.04
C SER A 98 3.59 1.77 -11.89
N LEU A 99 4.33 2.85 -11.59
CA LEU A 99 3.91 3.92 -10.68
C LEU A 99 3.21 5.03 -11.47
N TYR A 100 2.04 5.42 -11.02
CA TYR A 100 1.30 6.56 -11.54
C TYR A 100 1.04 7.60 -10.44
N SER A 101 1.06 8.88 -10.82
CA SER A 101 0.44 9.94 -10.03
C SER A 101 -0.91 10.29 -10.63
N ILE A 102 -1.89 10.59 -9.80
CA ILE A 102 -3.25 10.92 -10.20
C ILE A 102 -3.61 12.27 -9.61
N ASP A 103 -4.05 13.19 -10.44
CA ASP A 103 -4.46 14.52 -10.01
C ASP A 103 -5.95 14.58 -9.61
N SER A 104 -6.40 15.74 -9.18
CA SER A 104 -7.79 15.97 -8.76
C SER A 104 -8.81 15.84 -9.88
N SER A 105 -8.39 15.86 -11.14
CA SER A 105 -9.26 15.63 -12.30
C SER A 105 -9.40 14.14 -12.64
N GLY A 106 -8.60 13.28 -12.00
CA GLY A 106 -8.49 11.86 -12.28
C GLY A 106 -7.51 11.53 -13.42
N ALA A 107 -6.73 12.51 -13.89
CA ALA A 107 -5.72 12.24 -14.90
C ALA A 107 -4.51 11.54 -14.26
N ALA A 108 -4.18 10.37 -14.82
CA ALA A 108 -3.04 9.57 -14.37
C ALA A 108 -1.81 9.86 -15.24
N THR A 109 -0.68 10.06 -14.58
CA THR A 109 0.61 10.29 -15.23
C THR A 109 1.59 9.22 -14.80
N PHE A 110 2.20 8.52 -15.75
CA PHE A 110 3.27 7.55 -15.49
C PHE A 110 4.49 8.21 -14.86
N ARG A 111 5.07 7.57 -13.84
CA ARG A 111 6.19 8.10 -13.06
C ARG A 111 7.43 7.21 -13.03
N GLY A 112 7.30 5.98 -13.46
CA GLY A 112 8.40 5.03 -13.54
C GLY A 112 7.97 3.59 -13.30
N GLU A 113 8.93 2.67 -13.43
CA GLU A 113 8.69 1.25 -13.24
C GLU A 113 9.16 0.79 -11.86
N VAL A 114 8.32 0.03 -11.18
CA VAL A 114 8.64 -0.72 -9.95
C VAL A 114 8.89 -2.18 -10.31
N ALA A 115 9.41 -2.96 -9.36
CA ALA A 115 9.61 -4.40 -9.57
C ALA A 115 8.31 -5.09 -10.04
N ASN A 116 8.43 -5.90 -11.09
CA ASN A 116 7.32 -6.70 -11.60
C ASN A 116 7.09 -7.92 -10.70
N ASP A 117 6.25 -7.72 -9.70
CA ASP A 117 5.93 -8.67 -8.65
C ASP A 117 4.41 -8.60 -8.42
N PRO A 118 3.71 -9.72 -8.27
CA PRO A 118 2.26 -9.73 -8.03
C PRO A 118 1.86 -9.29 -6.62
N GLN A 119 2.83 -9.13 -5.70
CA GLN A 119 2.54 -8.77 -4.31
C GLN A 119 2.16 -7.29 -4.17
N PRO A 120 1.32 -6.93 -3.19
CA PRO A 120 1.09 -5.53 -2.84
C PRO A 120 2.40 -4.82 -2.48
N VAL A 121 2.38 -3.49 -2.56
CA VAL A 121 3.47 -2.63 -2.09
C VAL A 121 3.06 -1.89 -0.83
N VAL A 122 4.05 -1.55 -0.01
CA VAL A 122 3.85 -0.67 1.14
C VAL A 122 4.45 0.68 0.81
N MET A 123 3.69 1.74 1.01
CA MET A 123 4.11 3.09 0.69
C MET A 123 4.00 4.01 1.90
N ALA A 124 4.95 4.93 2.00
CA ALA A 124 4.91 6.04 2.96
C ALA A 124 5.41 7.33 2.29
N THR A 125 4.95 8.48 2.75
CA THR A 125 5.30 9.77 2.18
C THR A 125 5.44 10.84 3.25
N ASP A 126 6.35 11.80 3.02
CA ASP A 126 6.47 13.08 3.75
C ASP A 126 5.94 14.26 2.94
N ALA A 127 5.19 14.01 1.87
CA ALA A 127 4.73 14.94 0.86
C ALA A 127 5.80 15.48 -0.12
N ASN A 128 7.08 15.24 0.10
CA ASN A 128 8.19 15.58 -0.82
C ASN A 128 8.78 14.32 -1.46
N GLN A 129 8.84 13.26 -0.69
CA GLN A 129 9.31 11.94 -1.09
C GLN A 129 8.20 10.92 -0.93
N LEU A 130 8.13 9.99 -1.86
CA LEU A 130 7.30 8.80 -1.76
C LEU A 130 8.22 7.59 -1.73
N ILE A 131 8.20 6.86 -0.65
CA ILE A 131 8.93 5.59 -0.50
C ILE A 131 7.99 4.44 -0.84
N ILE A 132 8.49 3.48 -1.60
CA ILE A 132 7.77 2.30 -2.05
C ILE A 132 8.58 1.06 -1.68
N CYS A 133 8.06 0.23 -0.79
CA CYS A 133 8.65 -1.07 -0.45
C CYS A 133 7.90 -2.18 -1.19
N THR A 134 8.64 -2.99 -1.94
CA THR A 134 8.10 -4.06 -2.79
C THR A 134 8.26 -5.44 -2.17
N GLY A 135 9.18 -5.59 -1.21
CA GLY A 135 9.59 -6.91 -0.69
C GLY A 135 10.42 -7.74 -1.68
N GLY A 136 10.55 -7.27 -2.93
CA GLY A 136 11.29 -7.92 -4.01
C GLY A 136 12.66 -7.28 -4.29
N THR A 137 13.07 -7.25 -5.54
CA THR A 137 14.32 -6.61 -5.99
C THR A 137 14.02 -5.64 -7.12
N PRO A 138 14.30 -4.32 -6.97
CA PRO A 138 14.75 -3.66 -5.73
C PRO A 138 13.67 -3.67 -4.64
N SER A 139 14.08 -3.79 -3.38
CA SER A 139 13.13 -3.87 -2.26
C SER A 139 12.55 -2.51 -1.84
N ALA A 140 13.28 -1.43 -2.08
CA ALA A 140 12.86 -0.08 -1.77
C ALA A 140 13.20 0.89 -2.90
N LEU A 141 12.24 1.73 -3.24
CA LEU A 141 12.38 2.82 -4.20
C LEU A 141 11.92 4.13 -3.58
N VAL A 142 12.49 5.22 -4.07
CA VAL A 142 12.06 6.59 -3.75
C VAL A 142 11.61 7.29 -5.02
N TYR A 143 10.49 7.99 -4.94
CA TYR A 143 10.07 8.93 -5.96
C TYR A 143 10.10 10.35 -5.40
N THR A 144 10.72 11.25 -6.15
CA THR A 144 10.66 12.70 -5.92
C THR A 144 10.28 13.40 -7.22
N VAL A 145 9.69 14.59 -7.12
CA VAL A 145 9.29 15.35 -8.32
C VAL A 145 10.49 15.71 -9.20
N SER A 146 11.62 16.04 -8.59
CA SER A 146 12.83 16.48 -9.30
C SER A 146 13.73 15.32 -9.77
N GLY A 147 13.75 14.22 -9.01
CA GLY A 147 14.64 13.08 -9.27
C GLY A 147 13.98 11.90 -9.99
N GLY A 148 12.63 11.91 -10.11
CA GLY A 148 11.89 10.76 -10.61
C GLY A 148 11.93 9.57 -9.66
N LEU A 149 11.66 8.38 -10.17
CA LEU A 149 11.69 7.13 -9.43
C LEU A 149 13.10 6.52 -9.47
N GLN A 150 13.67 6.25 -8.31
CA GLN A 150 15.02 5.72 -8.13
C GLN A 150 15.04 4.60 -7.09
N THR A 151 15.99 3.69 -7.21
CA THR A 151 16.25 2.67 -6.18
C THR A 151 16.99 3.30 -5.00
N ILE A 152 16.59 2.99 -3.78
CA ILE A 152 17.36 3.32 -2.59
C ILE A 152 18.53 2.34 -2.49
N SER A 153 19.76 2.85 -2.49
CA SER A 153 21.00 2.06 -2.55
C SER A 153 21.89 2.21 -1.31
N ASP A 154 21.31 2.66 -0.20
CA ASP A 154 22.04 2.74 1.07
C ASP A 154 22.41 1.33 1.57
N SER A 155 23.67 1.13 1.98
CA SER A 155 24.18 -0.17 2.40
C SER A 155 23.61 -0.67 3.73
N ASP A 156 23.08 0.23 4.54
CA ASP A 156 22.46 -0.09 5.83
C ASP A 156 20.97 -0.44 5.69
N LEU A 157 20.40 -0.24 4.48
CA LEU A 157 19.05 -0.70 4.13
C LEU A 157 19.13 -2.08 3.47
N LEU A 158 18.83 -3.11 4.23
CA LEU A 158 18.69 -4.47 3.71
C LEU A 158 17.35 -4.66 2.97
N THR A 159 17.02 -5.89 2.62
CA THR A 159 15.71 -6.19 2.02
C THR A 159 14.59 -5.78 2.97
N THR A 160 13.68 -4.96 2.47
CA THR A 160 12.55 -4.44 3.25
C THR A 160 11.23 -4.66 2.52
N SER A 161 10.18 -4.98 3.24
CA SER A 161 8.82 -5.14 2.72
C SER A 161 7.85 -4.09 3.26
N SER A 162 8.30 -3.26 4.21
CA SER A 162 7.43 -2.32 4.89
C SER A 162 8.15 -1.06 5.31
N VAL A 163 7.47 0.07 5.15
CA VAL A 163 7.93 1.39 5.56
C VAL A 163 6.81 2.16 6.23
N ALA A 164 7.15 2.99 7.19
CA ALA A 164 6.27 3.97 7.82
C ALA A 164 6.95 5.34 7.86
N PHE A 165 6.19 6.42 7.98
CA PHE A 165 6.71 7.77 8.19
C PHE A 165 6.22 8.30 9.52
N LEU A 166 7.13 8.73 10.36
CA LEU A 166 6.83 9.29 11.69
C LEU A 166 7.88 10.36 12.03
N ASP A 167 7.41 11.51 12.46
CA ASP A 167 8.25 12.59 12.97
C ASP A 167 9.47 12.90 12.07
N SER A 168 9.17 13.19 10.80
CA SER A 168 10.16 13.56 9.77
C SER A 168 11.19 12.47 9.43
N ARG A 169 10.92 11.22 9.77
CA ARG A 169 11.79 10.07 9.47
C ARG A 169 10.99 8.94 8.85
N PHE A 170 11.63 8.24 7.93
CA PHE A 170 11.14 6.96 7.42
C PHE A 170 11.69 5.83 8.26
N ILE A 171 10.85 4.88 8.61
CA ILE A 171 11.19 3.70 9.39
C ILE A 171 10.96 2.48 8.51
N TYR A 172 11.99 1.68 8.33
CA TYR A 172 11.97 0.50 7.46
C TYR A 172 12.04 -0.77 8.28
N GLN A 173 11.18 -1.71 7.96
CA GLN A 173 11.30 -3.08 8.46
C GLN A 173 12.57 -3.72 7.88
N GLN A 174 13.27 -4.48 8.69
CA GLN A 174 14.47 -5.24 8.33
C GLN A 174 14.25 -6.73 8.66
N PRO A 175 15.05 -7.64 8.09
CA PRO A 175 15.05 -9.04 8.51
C PRO A 175 15.34 -9.21 9.99
N ASP A 176 15.03 -10.39 10.52
CA ASP A 176 15.36 -10.83 11.90
C ASP A 176 14.78 -9.91 13.01
N GLY A 177 13.62 -9.33 12.76
CA GLY A 177 12.92 -8.48 13.72
C GLY A 177 13.51 -7.09 13.90
N PHE A 178 14.47 -6.68 13.08
CA PHE A 178 15.05 -5.34 13.14
C PHE A 178 14.22 -4.30 12.38
N PHE A 179 14.42 -3.05 12.74
CA PHE A 179 14.01 -1.90 11.95
C PHE A 179 15.11 -0.84 11.97
N VAL A 180 15.16 -0.04 10.93
CA VAL A 180 16.10 1.07 10.78
C VAL A 180 15.37 2.37 10.54
N VAL A 181 16.00 3.47 10.91
CA VAL A 181 15.43 4.81 10.84
C VAL A 181 16.28 5.67 9.91
N SER A 182 15.62 6.40 9.01
CA SER A 182 16.31 7.29 8.09
C SER A 182 16.81 8.58 8.76
N ALA A 183 17.65 9.31 8.06
CA ALA A 183 17.94 10.70 8.38
C ALA A 183 16.67 11.55 8.35
N LEU A 184 16.72 12.73 8.98
CA LEU A 184 15.58 13.66 9.01
C LEU A 184 15.24 14.14 7.59
N ASN A 185 13.98 13.98 7.18
CA ASN A 185 13.46 14.39 5.88
C ASN A 185 14.22 13.79 4.67
N ASP A 186 14.91 12.70 4.87
CA ASP A 186 15.61 11.99 3.79
C ASP A 186 15.46 10.47 3.95
N GLY A 187 14.53 9.90 3.19
CA GLY A 187 14.26 8.46 3.18
C GLY A 187 15.34 7.64 2.45
N THR A 188 16.30 8.28 1.80
CA THR A 188 17.35 7.57 1.05
C THR A 188 18.63 7.36 1.84
N SER A 189 18.79 8.04 2.97
CA SER A 189 19.95 7.98 3.86
C SER A 189 19.57 7.28 5.16
N ILE A 190 20.18 6.13 5.43
CA ILE A 190 19.95 5.38 6.65
C ILE A 190 21.07 5.67 7.64
N GLU A 191 20.70 6.06 8.83
CA GLU A 191 21.66 6.30 9.90
C GLU A 191 22.12 4.97 10.50
N SER A 192 23.35 4.58 10.24
CA SER A 192 23.91 3.23 10.57
C SER A 192 23.79 2.82 12.04
N LEU A 193 23.60 3.79 12.95
CA LEU A 193 23.41 3.53 14.38
C LEU A 193 21.95 3.72 14.83
N ASP A 194 21.07 4.12 13.93
CA ASP A 194 19.66 4.34 14.24
C ASP A 194 18.84 3.09 13.85
N PHE A 195 19.14 1.99 14.52
CA PHE A 195 18.42 0.72 14.40
C PHE A 195 18.00 0.21 15.78
N ALA A 196 16.94 -0.58 15.83
CA ALA A 196 16.56 -1.34 17.00
C ALA A 196 15.89 -2.65 16.58
N GLN A 197 15.72 -3.54 17.54
CA GLN A 197 15.04 -4.80 17.35
C GLN A 197 13.73 -4.79 18.15
N ALA A 198 12.68 -5.35 17.57
CA ALA A 198 11.43 -5.61 18.26
C ALA A 198 11.63 -6.89 19.12
N GLU A 199 12.09 -6.70 20.36
CA GLU A 199 12.61 -7.79 21.22
C GLU A 199 11.62 -8.25 22.30
N ALA A 200 10.36 -7.83 22.28
CA ALA A 200 9.41 -8.24 23.32
C ALA A 200 9.24 -9.76 23.38
N LEU A 201 9.24 -10.40 22.22
CA LEU A 201 9.35 -11.85 22.03
C LEU A 201 10.23 -12.12 20.79
N PRO A 202 10.86 -13.31 20.67
CA PRO A 202 11.53 -13.72 19.44
C PRO A 202 10.48 -13.97 18.36
N ASP A 203 10.18 -12.92 17.59
CA ASP A 203 9.04 -12.80 16.69
C ASP A 203 9.49 -12.05 15.44
N ASP A 204 9.15 -12.53 14.26
CA ASP A 204 9.50 -11.84 13.03
C ASP A 204 8.68 -10.56 12.86
N LEU A 205 9.37 -9.44 12.59
CA LEU A 205 8.70 -8.17 12.30
C LEU A 205 8.11 -8.20 10.88
N LEU A 206 6.79 -8.22 10.79
CA LEU A 206 6.08 -8.30 9.51
C LEU A 206 5.75 -6.94 8.92
N ARG A 207 5.44 -5.95 9.79
CA ARG A 207 4.99 -4.64 9.34
C ARG A 207 5.41 -3.54 10.30
N VAL A 208 5.93 -2.43 9.77
CA VAL A 208 5.99 -1.15 10.46
C VAL A 208 4.79 -0.29 10.04
N PHE A 209 4.12 0.34 10.98
CA PHE A 209 2.92 1.13 10.72
C PHE A 209 2.87 2.34 11.65
N SER A 210 2.67 3.53 11.11
CA SER A 210 2.52 4.76 11.89
C SER A 210 1.06 5.18 11.95
N GLN A 211 0.62 5.57 13.13
CA GLN A 211 -0.68 6.18 13.34
C GLN A 211 -0.56 7.25 14.42
N ASP A 212 -0.98 8.46 14.09
CA ASP A 212 -0.84 9.63 14.95
C ASP A 212 0.64 9.86 15.34
N GLN A 213 0.98 9.77 16.61
CA GLN A 213 2.35 9.93 17.13
C GLN A 213 3.02 8.61 17.51
N TYR A 214 2.43 7.48 17.14
CA TYR A 214 2.93 6.16 17.49
C TYR A 214 3.41 5.40 16.28
N LEU A 215 4.43 4.59 16.51
CA LEU A 215 4.90 3.54 15.61
C LEU A 215 4.45 2.19 16.17
N TYR A 216 3.77 1.42 15.34
CA TYR A 216 3.35 0.06 15.65
C TYR A 216 4.24 -0.91 14.88
N LEU A 217 4.95 -1.75 15.61
CA LEU A 217 5.78 -2.81 15.09
C LEU A 217 5.01 -4.12 15.22
N PHE A 218 4.40 -4.53 14.11
CA PHE A 218 3.59 -5.76 14.08
C PHE A 218 4.47 -6.96 13.78
N GLY A 219 4.59 -7.88 14.73
CA GLY A 219 5.15 -9.19 14.55
C GLY A 219 4.10 -10.26 14.25
N GLU A 220 4.51 -11.52 14.23
CA GLU A 220 3.61 -12.66 14.04
C GLU A 220 2.71 -12.88 15.26
N THR A 221 3.23 -12.68 16.46
CA THR A 221 2.54 -12.97 17.73
C THR A 221 2.34 -11.76 18.61
N THR A 222 3.16 -10.72 18.45
CA THR A 222 3.09 -9.50 19.25
C THR A 222 3.03 -8.24 18.39
N THR A 223 2.61 -7.14 19.02
CA THR A 223 2.72 -5.79 18.45
C THR A 223 3.36 -4.90 19.49
N GLU A 224 4.48 -4.29 19.15
CA GLU A 224 5.12 -3.29 20.00
C GLU A 224 4.67 -1.89 19.59
N ILE A 225 4.39 -1.06 20.58
CA ILE A 225 4.03 0.35 20.38
C ILE A 225 5.19 1.21 20.82
N TRP A 226 5.69 2.03 19.90
CA TRP A 226 6.81 2.93 20.11
C TRP A 226 6.39 4.37 19.86
N PHE A 227 7.13 5.32 20.41
CA PHE A 227 6.94 6.75 20.19
C PHE A 227 8.28 7.45 20.02
N THR A 228 8.26 8.66 19.45
CA THR A 228 9.46 9.47 19.31
C THR A 228 9.87 10.04 20.64
N SER A 229 11.05 9.65 21.14
CA SER A 229 11.61 10.10 22.40
C SER A 229 12.40 11.42 22.25
N GLY A 230 12.76 11.78 21.04
CA GLY A 230 13.62 12.93 20.72
C GLY A 230 15.08 12.75 21.17
N THR A 231 15.42 11.66 21.84
CA THR A 231 16.76 11.34 22.34
C THR A 231 17.05 9.86 22.14
N GLY A 232 18.35 9.52 22.09
CA GLY A 232 18.78 8.13 21.86
C GLY A 232 19.04 7.80 20.40
N ARG A 233 19.40 6.56 20.14
CA ARG A 233 19.63 5.97 18.82
C ARG A 233 19.06 4.56 18.78
N PRO A 234 18.00 4.33 18.00
CA PRO A 234 17.21 5.34 17.28
C PRO A 234 16.48 6.29 18.26
N PRO A 235 15.99 7.46 17.78
CA PRO A 235 15.29 8.43 18.62
C PRO A 235 13.85 7.98 18.93
N LEU A 236 13.66 6.71 19.16
CA LEU A 236 12.40 6.03 19.44
C LEU A 236 12.50 5.27 20.76
N SER A 237 11.41 5.19 21.48
CA SER A 237 11.32 4.41 22.73
C SER A 237 10.06 3.56 22.74
N ARG A 238 10.20 2.31 23.23
CA ARG A 238 9.06 1.41 23.38
C ARG A 238 8.19 1.84 24.54
N GLN A 239 6.89 1.91 24.31
CA GLN A 239 5.89 2.28 25.30
C GLN A 239 5.10 1.09 25.81
N ALA A 240 4.62 0.24 24.93
CA ALA A 240 3.77 -0.89 25.28
C ALA A 240 4.01 -2.09 24.37
N VAL A 241 3.53 -3.25 24.80
CA VAL A 241 3.53 -4.50 24.03
C VAL A 241 2.15 -5.12 24.14
N LEU A 242 1.53 -5.39 23.00
CA LEU A 242 0.30 -6.13 22.88
C LEU A 242 0.61 -7.59 22.51
N GLN A 243 -0.09 -8.52 23.13
CA GLN A 243 0.07 -9.97 22.88
C GLN A 243 -0.78 -10.42 21.68
N GLN A 244 -0.80 -9.60 20.63
CA GLN A 244 -1.48 -9.83 19.37
C GLN A 244 -0.57 -9.40 18.24
N GLY A 245 -0.28 -10.33 17.32
CA GLY A 245 0.41 -10.07 16.07
C GLY A 245 -0.54 -10.13 14.89
N ILE A 246 0.00 -10.07 13.67
CA ILE A 246 -0.76 -10.09 12.42
C ILE A 246 -0.45 -11.34 11.60
N CYS A 247 -1.41 -11.75 10.75
CA CYS A 247 -1.24 -12.94 9.92
C CYS A 247 -0.40 -12.71 8.65
N GLY A 248 0.11 -11.50 8.43
CA GLY A 248 0.96 -11.16 7.29
C GLY A 248 1.11 -9.65 7.09
N THR A 249 2.10 -9.26 6.32
CA THR A 249 2.53 -7.87 6.10
C THR A 249 1.41 -6.92 5.67
N TYR A 250 0.42 -7.41 4.93
CA TYR A 250 -0.67 -6.59 4.38
C TYR A 250 -1.97 -6.68 5.19
N ALA A 251 -1.94 -7.36 6.34
CA ALA A 251 -3.12 -7.61 7.16
C ALA A 251 -3.44 -6.45 8.13
N VAL A 252 -2.99 -5.23 7.86
CA VAL A 252 -3.23 -4.05 8.70
C VAL A 252 -3.56 -2.83 7.86
N GLY A 253 -4.47 -2.01 8.34
CA GLY A 253 -4.83 -0.73 7.77
C GLY A 253 -5.49 0.16 8.82
N SER A 254 -5.64 1.45 8.55
CA SER A 254 -6.31 2.37 9.45
C SER A 254 -7.41 3.16 8.76
N ILE A 255 -8.43 3.50 9.52
CA ILE A 255 -9.50 4.41 9.14
C ILE A 255 -9.94 5.20 10.36
N ASP A 256 -10.09 6.50 10.22
CA ASP A 256 -10.55 7.42 11.28
C ASP A 256 -9.77 7.28 12.61
N GLY A 257 -8.44 7.09 12.53
CA GLY A 257 -7.58 6.97 13.70
C GLY A 257 -7.62 5.61 14.40
N ILE A 258 -8.34 4.64 13.87
CA ILE A 258 -8.43 3.27 14.39
C ILE A 258 -7.66 2.35 13.46
N ILE A 259 -6.77 1.54 14.02
CA ILE A 259 -6.04 0.51 13.29
C ILE A 259 -6.86 -0.77 13.30
N TYR A 260 -7.12 -1.31 12.11
CA TYR A 260 -7.77 -2.61 11.91
C TYR A 260 -6.77 -3.61 11.39
N PHE A 261 -6.82 -4.83 11.88
CA PHE A 261 -5.91 -5.88 11.45
C PHE A 261 -6.55 -7.28 11.52
N ILE A 262 -5.90 -8.22 10.89
CA ILE A 262 -6.23 -9.65 11.02
C ILE A 262 -5.11 -10.31 11.82
N ASP A 263 -5.46 -10.92 12.95
CA ASP A 263 -4.49 -11.57 13.83
C ASP A 263 -3.91 -12.88 13.24
N ALA A 264 -2.89 -13.42 13.87
CA ALA A 264 -2.27 -14.69 13.48
C ALA A 264 -3.25 -15.88 13.43
N ASN A 265 -4.36 -15.80 14.18
CA ASN A 265 -5.44 -16.78 14.17
C ASN A 265 -6.55 -16.44 13.15
N ARG A 266 -6.30 -15.48 12.26
CA ARG A 266 -7.23 -14.99 11.22
C ARG A 266 -8.52 -14.39 11.80
N ARG A 267 -8.45 -13.78 12.97
CA ARG A 267 -9.58 -13.08 13.58
C ARG A 267 -9.38 -11.57 13.39
N PRO A 268 -10.44 -10.83 13.04
CA PRO A 268 -10.36 -9.38 12.95
C PRO A 268 -10.25 -8.76 14.34
N GLY A 269 -9.42 -7.74 14.43
CA GLY A 269 -9.24 -6.94 15.63
C GLY A 269 -9.01 -5.49 15.29
N MET A 270 -9.09 -4.64 16.31
CA MET A 270 -8.75 -3.23 16.19
C MET A 270 -7.88 -2.77 17.34
N ILE A 271 -7.06 -1.76 17.07
CA ILE A 271 -6.26 -1.05 18.07
C ILE A 271 -6.63 0.42 18.02
N GLN A 272 -6.91 0.98 19.18
CA GLN A 272 -7.07 2.40 19.38
C GLN A 272 -6.12 2.85 20.49
N GLY A 273 -5.09 3.63 20.15
CA GLY A 273 -3.99 3.93 21.04
C GLY A 273 -3.26 2.65 21.47
N GLU A 274 -3.29 2.33 22.77
CA GLU A 274 -2.64 1.14 23.35
C GLU A 274 -3.61 0.01 23.66
N SER A 275 -4.87 0.12 23.24
CA SER A 275 -5.91 -0.86 23.58
C SER A 275 -6.28 -1.71 22.40
N PHE A 276 -6.17 -3.03 22.56
CA PHE A 276 -6.67 -4.03 21.62
C PHE A 276 -8.14 -4.38 21.92
N GLN A 277 -8.93 -4.52 20.88
CA GLN A 277 -10.31 -5.02 20.94
C GLN A 277 -10.56 -6.01 19.80
N PRO A 278 -11.06 -7.22 20.07
CA PRO A 278 -11.56 -8.11 19.03
C PRO A 278 -12.84 -7.53 18.40
N LEU A 279 -13.02 -7.75 17.11
CA LEU A 279 -14.23 -7.36 16.37
C LEU A 279 -15.24 -8.50 16.32
#